data_655e5c5839f0e4c1819dcf982bb03638
#
_entry.id   655e5c5839f0e4c1819dcf982bb03638
#
_cell.length_a   1.000
_cell.length_b   1.000
_cell.length_c   1.000
_cell.angle_alpha   90.00
_cell.angle_beta   90.00
_cell.angle_gamma   90.00
#
_symmetry.space_group_name_H-M   'P 1'
#
loop_
_entity.id
_entity.type
_entity.pdbx_description
1 polymer ?
#
loop_
_entity_poly.entity_id
_entity_poly.type
_entity_poly.pdbx_seq_one_letter_code
_entity_poly.pdbx_strand_id
1 'polypeptide(L)'
;TITVYNPWKPGEIYDTYYLVKNEGQAVPTDGLKVVIPLKSIMTNSATHLGFLELLGELDKVTGVCNSNYIYNPTILQGVKDGTIKDLGDAFNLDIENLLLLHPQAVMTSAYNAEDENSRRMKQTGLPILYNIEWQEKSILGRAEWIKFIGAFFDKEKLADSIFSQIAEQYN
;
A
#
# COMPACT_ATOMS: atom_id res chain seq x y z
N THR A 1 2.62 11.54 10.87
CA THR A 1 2.75 12.00 9.47
C THR A 1 3.77 11.16 8.75
N ILE A 2 3.47 10.79 7.52
CA ILE A 2 4.39 10.11 6.60
C ILE A 2 4.57 11.01 5.38
N THR A 3 5.82 11.20 4.97
CA THR A 3 6.17 11.95 3.74
C THR A 3 6.88 11.00 2.79
N VAL A 4 6.36 10.88 1.58
CA VAL A 4 6.99 10.14 0.48
C VAL A 4 7.67 11.14 -0.45
N TYR A 5 8.98 11.02 -0.59
CA TYR A 5 9.76 11.88 -1.48
C TYR A 5 9.68 11.38 -2.92
N ASN A 6 9.75 12.33 -3.86
CA ASN A 6 9.64 12.04 -5.28
C ASN A 6 10.98 11.49 -5.82
N PRO A 7 11.06 10.22 -6.24
CA PRO A 7 12.30 9.63 -6.71
C PRO A 7 12.69 10.12 -8.12
N TRP A 8 11.74 10.69 -8.87
CA TRP A 8 11.98 11.23 -10.23
C TRP A 8 12.31 12.70 -10.24
N LYS A 9 11.97 13.43 -9.15
CA LYS A 9 12.21 14.86 -9.00
C LYS A 9 12.83 15.15 -7.63
N PRO A 10 14.16 15.06 -7.50
CA PRO A 10 14.86 15.26 -6.23
C PRO A 10 14.49 16.57 -5.55
N GLY A 11 14.23 16.52 -4.26
CA GLY A 11 13.84 17.68 -3.45
C GLY A 11 12.33 17.97 -3.42
N GLU A 12 11.52 17.28 -4.24
CA GLU A 12 10.07 17.39 -4.21
C GLU A 12 9.44 16.29 -3.34
N ILE A 13 8.29 16.60 -2.74
CA ILE A 13 7.45 15.63 -2.06
C ILE A 13 6.52 15.00 -3.10
N TYR A 14 6.41 13.67 -3.08
CA TYR A 14 5.47 12.92 -3.91
C TYR A 14 4.08 12.91 -3.28
N ASP A 15 4.00 12.53 -1.98
CA ASP A 15 2.76 12.57 -1.23
C ASP A 15 3.01 12.70 0.28
N THR A 16 2.00 13.16 1.02
CA THR A 16 2.02 13.28 2.48
C THR A 16 0.78 12.63 3.05
N TYR A 17 0.93 11.80 4.09
CA TYR A 17 -0.16 11.13 4.79
C TYR A 17 -0.21 11.55 6.25
N TYR A 18 -1.40 11.99 6.68
CA TYR A 18 -1.70 12.30 8.07
C TYR A 18 -2.50 11.16 8.68
N LEU A 19 -1.86 10.37 9.53
CA LEU A 19 -2.46 9.22 10.18
C LEU A 19 -3.22 9.68 11.42
N VAL A 20 -4.50 9.36 11.50
CA VAL A 20 -5.38 9.74 12.60
C VAL A 20 -6.10 8.53 13.18
N LYS A 21 -6.56 8.62 14.43
CA LYS A 21 -7.28 7.51 15.08
C LYS A 21 -8.79 7.61 14.90
N ASN A 22 -9.32 8.78 14.51
CA ASN A 22 -10.74 8.96 14.21
C ASN A 22 -10.94 9.97 13.09
N GLU A 23 -12.05 9.82 12.37
CA GLU A 23 -12.39 10.62 11.19
C GLU A 23 -12.57 12.12 11.51
N GLY A 24 -13.03 12.45 12.69
CA GLY A 24 -13.27 13.85 13.09
C GLY A 24 -12.01 14.64 13.39
N GLN A 25 -10.84 14.01 13.43
CA GLN A 25 -9.59 14.70 13.70
C GLN A 25 -9.19 15.58 12.52
N ALA A 26 -8.94 16.87 12.80
CA ALA A 26 -8.47 17.80 11.79
C ALA A 26 -7.00 17.56 11.43
N VAL A 27 -6.67 17.70 10.15
CA VAL A 27 -5.31 17.60 9.61
C VAL A 27 -5.05 18.74 8.64
N PRO A 28 -3.78 19.08 8.35
CA PRO A 28 -3.45 20.04 7.30
C PRO A 28 -4.01 19.62 5.93
N THR A 29 -4.21 20.59 5.04
CA THR A 29 -4.82 20.38 3.72
C THR A 29 -3.81 19.99 2.62
N ASP A 30 -2.52 19.95 2.94
CA ASP A 30 -1.42 19.65 2.03
C ASP A 30 -1.09 18.15 1.95
N GLY A 31 -1.96 17.31 2.49
CA GLY A 31 -1.79 15.86 2.46
C GLY A 31 -3.10 15.12 2.65
N LEU A 32 -3.01 13.81 2.65
CA LEU A 32 -4.14 12.90 2.74
C LEU A 32 -4.35 12.43 4.18
N LYS A 33 -5.56 12.60 4.70
CA LYS A 33 -5.95 12.01 5.99
C LYS A 33 -6.26 10.53 5.82
N VAL A 34 -5.66 9.70 6.66
CA VAL A 34 -5.91 8.26 6.69
C VAL A 34 -6.24 7.84 8.12
N VAL A 35 -7.41 7.28 8.32
CA VAL A 35 -7.81 6.72 9.62
C VAL A 35 -7.17 5.36 9.82
N ILE A 36 -6.46 5.17 10.90
CA ILE A 36 -5.74 3.93 11.24
C ILE A 36 -6.24 3.33 12.55
N PRO A 37 -6.08 2.00 12.74
CA PRO A 37 -5.56 1.02 11.78
C PRO A 37 -6.52 0.78 10.61
N LEU A 38 -5.98 0.52 9.42
CA LEU A 38 -6.77 0.13 8.26
C LEU A 38 -7.48 -1.21 8.52
N LYS A 39 -8.73 -1.30 8.10
CA LYS A 39 -9.57 -2.52 8.20
C LYS A 39 -9.76 -3.22 6.87
N SER A 40 -9.52 -2.52 5.77
CA SER A 40 -9.56 -3.08 4.43
C SER A 40 -8.58 -2.37 3.52
N ILE A 41 -7.93 -3.11 2.65
CA ILE A 41 -6.96 -2.59 1.70
C ILE A 41 -7.04 -3.36 0.38
N MET A 42 -6.96 -2.63 -0.72
CA MET A 42 -6.66 -3.17 -2.04
C MET A 42 -5.21 -2.86 -2.37
N THR A 43 -4.49 -3.80 -2.94
CA THR A 43 -3.13 -3.58 -3.42
C THR A 43 -2.93 -4.11 -4.83
N ASN A 44 -2.22 -3.36 -5.66
CA ASN A 44 -1.95 -3.72 -7.04
C ASN A 44 -0.60 -4.43 -7.26
N SER A 45 0.13 -4.74 -6.21
CA SER A 45 1.45 -5.39 -6.30
C SER A 45 1.55 -6.60 -5.40
N ALA A 46 2.02 -7.73 -5.95
CA ALA A 46 2.31 -8.94 -5.18
C ALA A 46 3.39 -8.72 -4.09
N THR A 47 4.32 -7.79 -4.32
CA THR A 47 5.35 -7.43 -3.33
C THR A 47 4.74 -6.88 -2.05
N HIS A 48 3.69 -6.08 -2.16
CA HIS A 48 2.99 -5.52 -1.00
C HIS A 48 2.36 -6.61 -0.13
N LEU A 49 1.89 -7.70 -0.75
CA LEU A 49 1.32 -8.84 -0.02
C LEU A 49 2.35 -9.52 0.89
N GLY A 50 3.59 -9.61 0.47
CA GLY A 50 4.68 -10.12 1.31
C GLY A 50 4.89 -9.30 2.58
N PHE A 51 4.85 -7.98 2.49
CA PHE A 51 4.92 -7.11 3.67
C PHE A 51 3.70 -7.28 4.57
N LEU A 52 2.51 -7.36 4.01
CA LEU A 52 1.28 -7.56 4.78
C LEU A 52 1.28 -8.92 5.49
N GLU A 53 1.83 -9.95 4.86
CA GLU A 53 2.00 -11.26 5.49
C GLU A 53 2.93 -11.19 6.71
N LEU A 54 4.08 -10.55 6.57
CA LEU A 54 5.04 -10.36 7.68
C LEU A 54 4.43 -9.58 8.85
N LEU A 55 3.55 -8.63 8.55
CA LEU A 55 2.85 -7.83 9.57
C LEU A 55 1.60 -8.53 10.15
N GLY A 56 1.21 -9.69 9.61
CA GLY A 56 0.01 -10.41 10.05
C GLY A 56 -1.30 -9.75 9.61
N GLU A 57 -1.29 -9.02 8.49
CA GLU A 57 -2.42 -8.20 8.05
C GLU A 57 -3.05 -8.67 6.71
N LEU A 58 -2.78 -9.91 6.27
CA LEU A 58 -3.38 -10.46 5.03
C LEU A 58 -4.89 -10.51 5.08
N ASP A 59 -5.49 -10.68 6.26
CA ASP A 59 -6.95 -10.70 6.44
C ASP A 59 -7.63 -9.37 6.13
N LYS A 60 -6.86 -8.28 5.99
CA LYS A 60 -7.37 -6.96 5.61
C LYS A 60 -7.42 -6.76 4.09
N VAL A 61 -6.82 -7.66 3.30
CA VAL A 61 -6.80 -7.56 1.84
C VAL A 61 -8.17 -7.92 1.28
N THR A 62 -8.79 -6.99 0.56
CA THR A 62 -10.11 -7.18 -0.08
C THR A 62 -10.03 -7.16 -1.60
N GLY A 63 -8.92 -6.67 -2.16
CA GLY A 63 -8.71 -6.62 -3.59
C GLY A 63 -7.25 -6.75 -3.97
N VAL A 64 -7.01 -7.37 -5.12
CA VAL A 64 -5.68 -7.55 -5.72
C VAL A 64 -5.77 -7.34 -7.23
N CYS A 65 -4.62 -7.27 -7.88
CA CYS A 65 -4.50 -7.30 -9.34
C CYS A 65 -3.68 -8.49 -9.78
N ASN A 66 -3.87 -8.90 -11.04
CA ASN A 66 -3.05 -9.93 -11.69
C ASN A 66 -2.89 -11.19 -10.84
N SER A 67 -4.00 -11.77 -10.37
CA SER A 67 -3.98 -12.92 -9.46
C SER A 67 -3.20 -14.12 -10.02
N ASN A 68 -3.05 -14.20 -11.36
CA ASN A 68 -2.24 -15.23 -12.03
C ASN A 68 -0.76 -15.20 -11.63
N TYR A 69 -0.26 -14.06 -11.13
CA TYR A 69 1.12 -13.88 -10.69
C TYR A 69 1.27 -13.90 -9.18
N ILE A 70 0.21 -14.20 -8.45
CA ILE A 70 0.21 -14.28 -6.99
C ILE A 70 0.40 -15.75 -6.59
N TYR A 71 1.35 -16.00 -5.69
CA TYR A 71 1.64 -17.35 -5.18
C TYR A 71 1.19 -17.57 -3.73
N ASN A 72 0.79 -16.51 -3.02
CA ASN A 72 0.33 -16.63 -1.64
C ASN A 72 -0.98 -17.43 -1.57
N PRO A 73 -0.99 -18.60 -0.88
CA PRO A 73 -2.14 -19.49 -0.88
C PRO A 73 -3.38 -18.89 -0.19
N THR A 74 -3.19 -18.06 0.82
CA THR A 74 -4.28 -17.37 1.53
C THR A 74 -4.99 -16.40 0.61
N ILE A 75 -4.23 -15.61 -0.15
CA ILE A 75 -4.78 -14.66 -1.13
C ILE A 75 -5.49 -15.40 -2.28
N LEU A 76 -4.85 -16.44 -2.82
CA LEU A 76 -5.45 -17.24 -3.91
C LEU A 76 -6.75 -17.93 -3.47
N GLN A 77 -6.82 -18.42 -2.23
CA GLN A 77 -8.05 -18.98 -1.71
C GLN A 77 -9.13 -17.91 -1.59
N GLY A 78 -8.79 -16.72 -1.11
CA GLY A 78 -9.73 -15.59 -1.03
C GLY A 78 -10.27 -15.15 -2.40
N VAL A 79 -9.43 -15.16 -3.44
CA VAL A 79 -9.85 -14.88 -4.82
C VAL A 79 -10.81 -15.97 -5.31
N LYS A 80 -10.48 -17.23 -5.04
CA LYS A 80 -11.30 -18.38 -5.46
C LYS A 80 -12.69 -18.39 -4.81
N ASP A 81 -12.79 -18.08 -3.53
CA ASP A 81 -14.06 -18.08 -2.79
C ASP A 81 -14.82 -16.74 -2.85
N GLY A 82 -14.23 -15.73 -3.51
CA GLY A 82 -14.85 -14.44 -3.74
C GLY A 82 -14.73 -13.44 -2.59
N THR A 83 -13.99 -13.75 -1.52
CA THR A 83 -13.71 -12.81 -0.43
C THR A 83 -12.69 -11.75 -0.79
N ILE A 84 -11.84 -12.03 -1.79
CA ILE A 84 -10.89 -11.10 -2.37
C ILE A 84 -11.22 -10.92 -3.84
N LYS A 85 -11.39 -9.66 -4.28
CA LYS A 85 -11.69 -9.34 -5.67
C LYS A 85 -10.40 -9.20 -6.48
N ASP A 86 -10.31 -9.89 -7.62
CA ASP A 86 -9.30 -9.60 -8.63
C ASP A 86 -9.81 -8.45 -9.53
N LEU A 87 -9.09 -7.33 -9.53
CA LEU A 87 -9.43 -6.13 -10.30
C LEU A 87 -8.72 -6.07 -11.67
N GLY A 88 -8.17 -7.19 -12.11
CA GLY A 88 -7.56 -7.32 -13.42
C GLY A 88 -6.13 -6.80 -13.50
N ASP A 89 -5.81 -6.10 -14.59
CA ASP A 89 -4.46 -5.61 -14.85
C ASP A 89 -4.12 -4.41 -13.96
N ALA A 90 -2.99 -4.51 -13.26
CA ALA A 90 -2.49 -3.43 -12.40
C ALA A 90 -2.20 -2.13 -13.17
N PHE A 91 -1.88 -2.20 -14.46
CA PHE A 91 -1.62 -1.04 -15.31
C PHE A 91 -2.88 -0.46 -15.96
N ASN A 92 -3.98 -1.18 -15.91
CA ASN A 92 -5.29 -0.76 -16.42
C ASN A 92 -6.38 -1.23 -15.47
N LEU A 93 -6.37 -0.66 -14.27
CA LEU A 93 -7.24 -1.06 -13.17
C LEU A 93 -8.72 -0.88 -13.52
N ASP A 94 -9.52 -1.87 -13.15
CA ASP A 94 -10.98 -1.82 -13.22
C ASP A 94 -11.53 -0.87 -12.14
N ILE A 95 -11.65 0.40 -12.50
CA ILE A 95 -12.06 1.48 -11.58
C ILE A 95 -13.51 1.29 -11.11
N GLU A 96 -14.39 0.78 -11.95
CA GLU A 96 -15.78 0.54 -11.59
C GLU A 96 -15.88 -0.51 -10.47
N ASN A 97 -15.19 -1.64 -10.61
CA ASN A 97 -15.13 -2.66 -9.57
C ASN A 97 -14.36 -2.19 -8.33
N LEU A 98 -13.37 -1.32 -8.47
CA LEU A 98 -12.69 -0.70 -7.34
C LEU A 98 -13.67 0.15 -6.51
N LEU A 99 -14.48 0.96 -7.18
CA LEU A 99 -15.51 1.78 -6.50
C LEU A 99 -16.57 0.93 -5.82
N LEU A 100 -17.01 -0.16 -6.45
CA LEU A 100 -17.94 -1.11 -5.84
C LEU A 100 -17.34 -1.83 -4.63
N LEU A 101 -16.08 -2.21 -4.71
CA LEU A 101 -15.35 -2.83 -3.60
C LEU A 101 -15.20 -1.89 -2.42
N HIS A 102 -14.97 -0.61 -2.69
CA HIS A 102 -14.82 0.48 -1.72
C HIS A 102 -13.87 0.15 -0.56
N PRO A 103 -12.61 -0.22 -0.84
CA PRO A 103 -11.64 -0.47 0.23
C PRO A 103 -11.36 0.82 1.01
N GLN A 104 -10.93 0.70 2.25
CA GLN A 104 -10.57 1.86 3.06
C GLN A 104 -9.34 2.59 2.51
N ALA A 105 -8.44 1.87 1.86
CA ALA A 105 -7.30 2.44 1.15
C ALA A 105 -6.89 1.55 -0.04
N VAL A 106 -6.21 2.17 -1.00
CA VAL A 106 -5.58 1.49 -2.13
C VAL A 106 -4.08 1.69 -2.04
N MET A 107 -3.30 0.62 -1.92
CA MET A 107 -1.84 0.68 -1.99
C MET A 107 -1.39 0.36 -3.42
N THR A 108 -0.61 1.25 -3.99
CA THR A 108 -0.15 1.13 -5.37
C THR A 108 1.32 1.48 -5.51
N SER A 109 1.97 0.87 -6.48
CA SER A 109 3.25 1.33 -7.00
C SER A 109 3.01 2.43 -8.02
N ALA A 110 3.82 3.49 -8.00
CA ALA A 110 3.88 4.48 -9.06
C ALA A 110 5.07 4.18 -9.96
N TYR A 111 4.93 4.36 -11.26
CA TYR A 111 5.96 4.01 -12.25
C TYR A 111 6.63 5.22 -12.88
N ASN A 112 6.06 6.40 -12.70
CA ASN A 112 6.64 7.69 -13.08
C ASN A 112 6.00 8.81 -12.25
N ALA A 113 6.47 10.04 -12.42
CA ALA A 113 5.98 11.18 -11.66
C ALA A 113 4.49 11.49 -11.87
N GLU A 114 3.95 11.16 -13.05
CA GLU A 114 2.57 11.46 -13.45
C GLU A 114 2.03 10.34 -14.34
N ASP A 115 1.64 9.19 -13.76
CA ASP A 115 1.04 8.12 -14.53
C ASP A 115 -0.51 8.22 -14.58
N GLU A 116 -1.06 7.81 -15.71
CA GLU A 116 -2.51 7.85 -15.99
C GLU A 116 -3.31 7.02 -15.00
N ASN A 117 -2.81 5.85 -14.64
CA ASN A 117 -3.50 4.93 -13.73
C ASN A 117 -3.59 5.52 -12.31
N SER A 118 -2.52 6.13 -11.82
CA SER A 118 -2.52 6.87 -10.54
C SER A 118 -3.51 8.02 -10.56
N ARG A 119 -3.58 8.77 -11.66
CA ARG A 119 -4.55 9.86 -11.81
C ARG A 119 -5.98 9.34 -11.76
N ARG A 120 -6.30 8.26 -12.47
CA ARG A 120 -7.63 7.63 -12.43
C ARG A 120 -8.00 7.13 -11.04
N MET A 121 -7.06 6.52 -10.33
CA MET A 121 -7.29 6.09 -8.94
C MET A 121 -7.56 7.27 -8.02
N LYS A 122 -6.81 8.36 -8.11
CA LYS A 122 -7.06 9.58 -7.31
C LYS A 122 -8.44 10.16 -7.54
N GLN A 123 -8.96 10.09 -8.76
CA GLN A 123 -10.30 10.57 -9.09
C GLN A 123 -11.42 9.77 -8.41
N THR A 124 -11.15 8.58 -7.90
CA THR A 124 -12.13 7.81 -7.12
C THR A 124 -12.47 8.41 -5.77
N GLY A 125 -11.62 9.30 -5.24
CA GLY A 125 -11.73 9.84 -3.89
C GLY A 125 -11.28 8.88 -2.79
N LEU A 126 -10.87 7.65 -3.12
CA LEU A 126 -10.31 6.71 -2.16
C LEU A 126 -8.90 7.13 -1.75
N PRO A 127 -8.48 6.89 -0.50
CA PRO A 127 -7.10 7.10 -0.08
C PRO A 127 -6.14 6.23 -0.88
N ILE A 128 -5.22 6.86 -1.61
CA ILE A 128 -4.21 6.17 -2.42
C ILE A 128 -2.86 6.26 -1.70
N LEU A 129 -2.28 5.11 -1.38
CA LEU A 129 -1.02 4.97 -0.67
C LEU A 129 0.06 4.52 -1.65
N TYR A 130 1.05 5.37 -1.88
CA TYR A 130 2.13 5.10 -2.84
C TYR A 130 3.29 4.38 -2.16
N ASN A 131 3.40 3.08 -2.41
CA ASN A 131 4.55 2.27 -2.02
C ASN A 131 5.49 2.14 -3.23
N ILE A 132 6.58 2.87 -3.19
CA ILE A 132 7.57 2.92 -4.28
C ILE A 132 8.89 2.25 -3.90
N GLU A 133 8.84 1.19 -3.10
CA GLU A 133 10.01 0.44 -2.61
C GLU A 133 10.94 -0.03 -3.73
N TRP A 134 10.39 -0.28 -4.90
CA TRP A 134 11.15 -0.74 -6.06
C TRP A 134 12.16 0.29 -6.57
N GLN A 135 12.02 1.57 -6.21
CA GLN A 135 12.98 2.63 -6.52
C GLN A 135 14.20 2.63 -5.60
N GLU A 136 14.15 1.91 -4.49
CA GLU A 136 15.28 1.81 -3.58
C GLU A 136 16.44 1.07 -4.22
N LYS A 137 17.64 1.62 -4.03
CA LYS A 137 18.88 1.09 -4.64
C LYS A 137 19.43 -0.14 -3.91
N SER A 138 19.05 -0.33 -2.66
CA SER A 138 19.52 -1.43 -1.83
C SER A 138 18.40 -2.35 -1.39
N ILE A 139 18.72 -3.61 -1.13
CA ILE A 139 17.78 -4.60 -0.60
C ILE A 139 17.26 -4.16 0.77
N LEU A 140 18.14 -3.63 1.63
CA LEU A 140 17.74 -3.09 2.94
C LEU A 140 16.82 -1.89 2.80
N GLY A 141 17.08 -0.97 1.87
CA GLY A 141 16.18 0.14 1.59
C GLY A 141 14.78 -0.34 1.21
N ARG A 142 14.69 -1.36 0.33
CA ARG A 142 13.39 -1.97 -0.02
C ARG A 142 12.72 -2.61 1.19
N ALA A 143 13.45 -3.37 1.99
CA ALA A 143 12.91 -4.02 3.18
C ALA A 143 12.41 -3.00 4.22
N GLU A 144 13.03 -1.84 4.32
CA GLU A 144 12.62 -0.80 5.25
C GLU A 144 11.21 -0.23 4.99
N TRP A 145 10.68 -0.39 3.77
CA TRP A 145 9.31 0.00 3.44
C TRP A 145 8.25 -0.78 4.25
N ILE A 146 8.62 -1.84 4.95
CA ILE A 146 7.72 -2.48 5.91
C ILE A 146 7.28 -1.50 7.01
N LYS A 147 8.11 -0.52 7.37
CA LYS A 147 7.76 0.54 8.33
C LYS A 147 6.68 1.47 7.78
N PHE A 148 6.75 1.80 6.49
CA PHE A 148 5.70 2.56 5.80
C PHE A 148 4.35 1.83 5.89
N ILE A 149 4.31 0.57 5.51
CA ILE A 149 3.08 -0.23 5.55
C ILE A 149 2.60 -0.43 6.99
N GLY A 150 3.50 -0.76 7.91
CA GLY A 150 3.18 -1.00 9.32
C GLY A 150 2.51 0.18 10.01
N ALA A 151 2.87 1.41 9.63
CA ALA A 151 2.28 2.61 10.18
C ALA A 151 0.77 2.73 9.89
N PHE A 152 0.31 2.27 8.73
CA PHE A 152 -1.13 2.28 8.37
C PHE A 152 -1.95 1.23 9.12
N PHE A 153 -1.31 0.25 9.76
CA PHE A 153 -1.96 -0.78 10.55
C PHE A 153 -1.69 -0.67 12.05
N ASP A 154 -1.11 0.46 12.49
CA ASP A 154 -0.72 0.66 13.90
C ASP A 154 0.28 -0.41 14.39
N LYS A 155 1.18 -0.83 13.51
CA LYS A 155 2.16 -1.92 13.69
C LYS A 155 3.61 -1.44 13.60
N GLU A 156 3.88 -0.18 13.92
CA GLU A 156 5.23 0.42 13.79
C GLU A 156 6.28 -0.37 14.58
N LYS A 157 5.97 -0.76 15.81
CA LYS A 157 6.91 -1.53 16.65
C LYS A 157 7.24 -2.90 16.07
N LEU A 158 6.23 -3.58 15.50
CA LEU A 158 6.44 -4.86 14.83
C LEU A 158 7.28 -4.68 13.57
N ALA A 159 6.96 -3.66 12.77
CA ALA A 159 7.70 -3.34 11.55
C ALA A 159 9.17 -3.01 11.84
N ASP A 160 9.45 -2.22 12.87
CA ASP A 160 10.81 -1.92 13.33
C ASP A 160 11.56 -3.18 13.77
N SER A 161 10.90 -4.07 14.51
CA SER A 161 11.48 -5.34 14.96
C SER A 161 11.84 -6.25 13.78
N ILE A 162 10.92 -6.40 12.82
CA ILE A 162 11.14 -7.23 11.62
C ILE A 162 12.30 -6.65 10.79
N PHE A 163 12.29 -5.34 10.55
CA PHE A 163 13.37 -4.69 9.81
C PHE A 163 14.73 -4.86 10.50
N SER A 164 14.79 -4.69 11.81
CA SER A 164 16.05 -4.86 12.57
C SER A 164 16.60 -6.28 12.44
N GLN A 165 15.74 -7.30 12.51
CA GLN A 165 16.15 -8.69 12.30
C GLN A 165 16.70 -8.93 10.89
N ILE A 166 16.04 -8.36 9.86
CA ILE A 166 16.53 -8.45 8.48
C ILE A 166 17.90 -7.77 8.34
N ALA A 167 18.05 -6.58 8.92
CA ALA A 167 19.28 -5.82 8.84
C ALA A 167 20.46 -6.55 9.53
N GLU A 168 20.21 -7.20 10.66
CA GLU A 168 21.21 -8.02 11.37
C GLU A 168 21.66 -9.23 10.56
N GLN A 169 20.74 -9.89 9.85
CA GLN A 169 21.05 -11.04 8.99
C GLN A 169 21.79 -10.64 7.71
N TYR A 170 21.59 -9.40 7.26
CA TYR A 170 22.22 -8.89 6.03
C TYR A 170 23.69 -8.47 6.25
N ASN A 171 24.05 -8.07 7.45
CA ASN A 171 25.41 -7.68 7.83
C ASN A 171 26.24 -8.89 8.28
#